data_5610472517bf15084d22b73a1b1d5f19
#
_entry.id   5610472517bf15084d22b73a1b1d5f19
#
_cell.length_a   1.000
_cell.length_b   1.000
_cell.length_c   1.000
_cell.angle_alpha   90.00
_cell.angle_beta   90.00
_cell.angle_gamma   90.00
#
_symmetry.space_group_name_H-M   'P 1'
#
loop_
_entity.id
_entity.type
_entity.pdbx_description
1 polymer ?
#
loop_
_entity_poly.entity_id
_entity_poly.type
_entity_poly.pdbx_seq_one_letter_code
_entity_poly.pdbx_strand_id
1 'polypeptide(L)'
;VDFTNRMIDVFGDQQASLVPALGDFFDGFRDLALDASSRVRRDQLLSSASTVTARFRELADRLSAFDLESKEALETKVEQFNELLAQLSLVNAKLIKVQDLSKQPPDLLDLKDNLLRDLSSYAKLVVKEESNGSVVVGLGSFDRKLLEKAEFGRLDIKTSSDRGSSIQLELSY
;
A
#
# COMPACT_ATOMS: atom_id res chain seq x y z
N VAL A 1 -8.95 0.36 5.61
CA VAL A 1 -9.35 0.32 7.05
C VAL A 1 -8.53 -0.73 7.81
N ASP A 2 -8.17 -1.85 7.19
CA ASP A 2 -7.45 -2.94 7.86
C ASP A 2 -5.96 -2.60 8.12
N PHE A 3 -5.27 -1.96 7.19
CA PHE A 3 -3.85 -1.60 7.31
C PHE A 3 -3.56 -0.60 8.45
N THR A 4 -4.41 0.40 8.61
CA THR A 4 -4.26 1.41 9.68
C THR A 4 -4.43 0.78 11.05
N ASN A 5 -5.40 -0.13 11.20
CA ASN A 5 -5.62 -0.86 12.45
C ASN A 5 -4.43 -1.78 12.75
N ARG A 6 -3.89 -2.49 11.77
CA ARG A 6 -2.70 -3.33 11.95
C ARG A 6 -1.45 -2.54 12.32
N MET A 7 -1.25 -1.35 11.73
CA MET A 7 -0.20 -0.44 12.17
C MET A 7 -0.38 -0.04 13.64
N ILE A 8 -1.60 0.31 14.05
CA ILE A 8 -1.90 0.64 15.45
C ILE A 8 -1.61 -0.56 16.35
N ASP A 9 -1.94 -1.77 15.93
CA ASP A 9 -1.67 -3.00 16.71
C ASP A 9 -0.17 -3.27 16.85
N VAL A 10 0.64 -3.04 15.80
CA VAL A 10 2.10 -3.20 15.86
C VAL A 10 2.75 -2.22 16.84
N PHE A 11 2.25 -0.97 16.90
CA PHE A 11 2.78 0.07 17.80
C PHE A 11 2.04 0.17 19.14
N GLY A 12 0.79 -0.31 19.22
CA GLY A 12 -0.08 -0.21 20.39
C GLY A 12 0.04 -1.37 21.37
N ASP A 13 0.73 -2.44 21.01
CA ASP A 13 0.97 -3.57 21.92
C ASP A 13 1.91 -3.14 23.06
N GLN A 14 1.31 -2.92 24.23
CA GLN A 14 2.07 -2.53 25.44
C GLN A 14 3.13 -3.56 25.83
N GLN A 15 2.96 -4.84 25.50
CA GLN A 15 3.94 -5.90 25.79
C GLN A 15 5.14 -5.86 24.82
N ALA A 16 4.94 -5.37 23.59
CA ALA A 16 6.00 -5.14 22.63
C ALA A 16 6.60 -3.71 22.74
N SER A 17 6.05 -2.86 23.59
CA SER A 17 6.51 -1.49 23.79
C SER A 17 7.96 -1.44 24.29
N LEU A 18 8.77 -0.59 23.67
CA LEU A 18 10.13 -0.27 24.11
C LEU A 18 10.17 0.50 25.43
N VAL A 19 9.08 1.19 25.77
CA VAL A 19 9.03 2.13 26.90
C VAL A 19 9.31 1.46 28.24
N PRO A 20 8.66 0.33 28.60
CA PRO A 20 9.00 -0.36 29.85
C PRO A 20 10.44 -0.86 29.88
N ALA A 21 10.92 -1.48 28.80
CA ALA A 21 12.28 -1.99 28.73
C ALA A 21 13.35 -0.90 28.86
N LEU A 22 13.12 0.27 28.27
CA LEU A 22 13.96 1.44 28.44
C LEU A 22 13.88 2.00 29.87
N GLY A 23 12.69 2.00 30.47
CA GLY A 23 12.50 2.37 31.87
C GLY A 23 13.37 1.51 32.81
N ASP A 24 13.23 0.19 32.71
CA ASP A 24 14.00 -0.78 33.50
C ASP A 24 15.52 -0.63 33.28
N PHE A 25 15.95 -0.35 32.05
CA PHE A 25 17.35 -0.10 31.74
C PHE A 25 17.88 1.16 32.42
N PHE A 26 17.17 2.28 32.37
CA PHE A 26 17.58 3.52 33.01
C PHE A 26 17.50 3.43 34.54
N ASP A 27 16.55 2.71 35.10
CA ASP A 27 16.47 2.46 36.52
C ASP A 27 17.64 1.59 37.01
N GLY A 28 18.02 0.54 36.24
CA GLY A 28 19.21 -0.24 36.49
C GLY A 28 20.50 0.58 36.44
N PHE A 29 20.57 1.62 35.61
CA PHE A 29 21.68 2.56 35.57
C PHE A 29 21.75 3.41 36.85
N ARG A 30 20.61 3.89 37.33
CA ARG A 30 20.53 4.65 38.61
C ARG A 30 20.93 3.80 39.80
N ASP A 31 20.46 2.55 39.82
CA ASP A 31 20.79 1.61 40.90
C ASP A 31 22.28 1.29 40.91
N LEU A 32 22.91 1.10 39.75
CA LEU A 32 24.34 0.87 39.67
C LEU A 32 25.14 2.10 40.13
N ALA A 33 24.65 3.33 39.86
CA ALA A 33 25.32 4.57 40.28
C ALA A 33 25.35 4.70 41.81
N LEU A 34 24.38 4.11 42.55
CA LEU A 34 24.35 4.12 43.99
C LEU A 34 25.41 3.17 44.61
N ASP A 35 25.78 2.09 43.93
CA ASP A 35 26.81 1.14 44.33
C ASP A 35 27.47 0.47 43.12
N ALA A 36 28.45 1.17 42.57
CA ALA A 36 29.18 0.73 41.39
C ALA A 36 30.03 -0.54 41.59
N SER A 37 30.27 -0.93 42.87
CA SER A 37 31.03 -2.14 43.21
C SER A 37 30.19 -3.40 43.18
N SER A 38 28.86 -3.27 43.28
CA SER A 38 27.92 -4.40 43.29
C SER A 38 27.91 -5.16 41.97
N ARG A 39 28.32 -6.42 42.02
CA ARG A 39 28.25 -7.35 40.91
C ARG A 39 26.80 -7.63 40.49
N VAL A 40 25.93 -7.76 41.44
CA VAL A 40 24.49 -8.05 41.19
C VAL A 40 23.84 -6.91 40.37
N ARG A 41 24.12 -5.65 40.72
CA ARG A 41 23.56 -4.50 40.00
C ARG A 41 24.12 -4.40 38.59
N ARG A 42 25.39 -4.75 38.37
CA ARG A 42 25.97 -4.85 37.01
C ARG A 42 25.31 -5.92 36.16
N ASP A 43 25.11 -7.12 36.74
CA ASP A 43 24.47 -8.22 36.04
C ASP A 43 23.02 -7.87 35.70
N GLN A 44 22.30 -7.17 36.59
CA GLN A 44 20.95 -6.68 36.36
C GLN A 44 20.87 -5.64 35.25
N LEU A 45 21.79 -4.68 35.20
CA LEU A 45 21.90 -3.71 34.12
C LEU A 45 22.20 -4.36 32.75
N LEU A 46 23.10 -5.33 32.73
CA LEU A 46 23.40 -6.11 31.51
C LEU A 46 22.18 -6.90 31.01
N SER A 47 21.41 -7.47 31.95
CA SER A 47 20.15 -8.17 31.64
C SER A 47 19.13 -7.21 31.04
N SER A 48 18.90 -6.03 31.62
CA SER A 48 17.99 -5.02 31.08
C SER A 48 18.45 -4.48 29.72
N ALA A 49 19.75 -4.28 29.51
CA ALA A 49 20.31 -3.92 28.19
C ALA A 49 20.05 -4.99 27.13
N SER A 50 20.19 -6.28 27.51
CA SER A 50 19.86 -7.40 26.63
C SER A 50 18.38 -7.42 26.27
N THR A 51 17.50 -7.13 27.23
CA THR A 51 16.04 -7.03 27.01
C THR A 51 15.72 -5.89 26.03
N VAL A 52 16.30 -4.71 26.21
CA VAL A 52 16.13 -3.57 25.26
C VAL A 52 16.56 -3.98 23.85
N THR A 53 17.73 -4.63 23.74
CA THR A 53 18.25 -5.08 22.43
C THR A 53 17.31 -6.09 21.76
N ALA A 54 16.79 -7.06 22.55
CA ALA A 54 15.83 -8.04 22.05
C ALA A 54 14.54 -7.37 21.54
N ARG A 55 14.02 -6.38 22.29
CA ARG A 55 12.81 -5.63 21.89
C ARG A 55 13.02 -4.80 20.61
N PHE A 56 14.18 -4.18 20.44
CA PHE A 56 14.51 -3.49 19.19
C PHE A 56 14.53 -4.44 17.98
N ARG A 57 15.12 -5.62 18.14
CA ARG A 57 15.14 -6.65 17.07
C ARG A 57 13.74 -7.13 16.75
N GLU A 58 12.95 -7.47 17.77
CA GLU A 58 11.56 -7.89 17.57
C GLU A 58 10.73 -6.84 16.83
N LEU A 59 10.88 -5.56 17.18
CA LEU A 59 10.20 -4.47 16.48
C LEU A 59 10.67 -4.33 15.03
N ALA A 60 11.99 -4.44 14.79
CA ALA A 60 12.53 -4.40 13.43
C ALA A 60 12.01 -5.54 12.56
N ASP A 61 11.94 -6.76 13.11
CA ASP A 61 11.41 -7.94 12.41
C ASP A 61 9.92 -7.77 12.09
N ARG A 62 9.12 -7.26 13.04
CA ARG A 62 7.69 -6.98 12.82
C ARG A 62 7.48 -5.92 11.73
N LEU A 63 8.27 -4.84 11.75
CA LEU A 63 8.19 -3.79 10.73
C LEU A 63 8.59 -4.32 9.34
N SER A 64 9.61 -5.16 9.28
CA SER A 64 10.05 -5.78 8.02
C SER A 64 8.98 -6.73 7.46
N ALA A 65 8.34 -7.52 8.32
CA ALA A 65 7.24 -8.40 7.92
C ALA A 65 6.03 -7.59 7.42
N PHE A 66 5.69 -6.48 8.08
CA PHE A 66 4.61 -5.60 7.69
C PHE A 66 4.90 -4.90 6.33
N ASP A 67 6.15 -4.46 6.10
CA ASP A 67 6.57 -3.87 4.81
C ASP A 67 6.40 -4.87 3.66
N LEU A 68 6.83 -6.11 3.87
CA LEU A 68 6.68 -7.17 2.87
C LEU A 68 5.19 -7.47 2.58
N GLU A 69 4.37 -7.68 3.61
CA GLU A 69 2.93 -7.94 3.46
C GLU A 69 2.22 -6.78 2.74
N SER A 70 2.60 -5.53 3.08
CA SER A 70 2.05 -4.32 2.45
C SER A 70 2.37 -4.26 0.97
N LYS A 71 3.60 -4.63 0.60
CA LYS A 71 4.05 -4.66 -0.78
C LYS A 71 3.32 -5.72 -1.60
N GLU A 72 3.21 -6.94 -1.08
CA GLU A 72 2.49 -8.03 -1.73
C GLU A 72 0.99 -7.69 -1.92
N ALA A 73 0.37 -7.09 -0.90
CA ALA A 73 -1.02 -6.63 -1.00
C ALA A 73 -1.20 -5.54 -2.06
N LEU A 74 -0.26 -4.62 -2.18
CA LEU A 74 -0.29 -3.56 -3.20
C LEU A 74 -0.07 -4.15 -4.60
N GLU A 75 0.88 -5.07 -4.78
CA GLU A 75 1.12 -5.77 -6.05
C GLU A 75 -0.15 -6.46 -6.54
N THR A 76 -0.81 -7.20 -5.66
CA THR A 76 -2.09 -7.85 -5.96
C THR A 76 -3.17 -6.86 -6.40
N LYS A 77 -3.27 -5.71 -5.72
CA LYS A 77 -4.25 -4.67 -6.06
C LYS A 77 -3.96 -3.99 -7.39
N VAL A 78 -2.69 -3.74 -7.70
CA VAL A 78 -2.26 -3.17 -8.98
C VAL A 78 -2.54 -4.15 -10.13
N GLU A 79 -2.31 -5.44 -9.92
CA GLU A 79 -2.61 -6.45 -10.92
C GLU A 79 -4.12 -6.55 -11.21
N GLN A 80 -4.96 -6.60 -10.17
CA GLN A 80 -6.42 -6.56 -10.31
C GLN A 80 -6.90 -5.31 -11.04
N PHE A 81 -6.32 -4.14 -10.74
CA PHE A 81 -6.62 -2.90 -11.44
C PHE A 81 -6.27 -2.98 -12.93
N ASN A 82 -5.08 -3.49 -13.26
CA ASN A 82 -4.63 -3.64 -14.65
C ASN A 82 -5.53 -4.61 -15.43
N GLU A 83 -5.99 -5.71 -14.81
CA GLU A 83 -6.93 -6.64 -15.43
C GLU A 83 -8.28 -5.98 -15.75
N LEU A 84 -8.84 -5.22 -14.82
CA LEU A 84 -10.08 -4.47 -15.04
C LEU A 84 -9.91 -3.43 -16.16
N LEU A 85 -8.77 -2.75 -16.19
CA LEU A 85 -8.46 -1.75 -17.21
C LEU A 85 -8.31 -2.39 -18.60
N ALA A 86 -7.70 -3.56 -18.69
CA ALA A 86 -7.61 -4.32 -19.93
C ALA A 86 -9.00 -4.76 -20.42
N GLN A 87 -9.87 -5.22 -19.53
CA GLN A 87 -11.26 -5.56 -19.87
C GLN A 87 -12.03 -4.34 -20.36
N LEU A 88 -11.88 -3.19 -19.70
CA LEU A 88 -12.51 -1.94 -20.14
C LEU A 88 -11.99 -1.50 -21.52
N SER A 89 -10.71 -1.68 -21.81
CA SER A 89 -10.12 -1.42 -23.14
C SER A 89 -10.80 -2.27 -24.23
N LEU A 90 -11.02 -3.55 -23.98
CA LEU A 90 -11.71 -4.43 -24.92
C LEU A 90 -13.17 -4.03 -25.16
N VAL A 91 -13.89 -3.62 -24.12
CA VAL A 91 -15.24 -3.07 -24.23
C VAL A 91 -15.22 -1.78 -25.05
N ASN A 92 -14.31 -0.88 -24.71
CA ASN A 92 -14.14 0.41 -25.39
C ASN A 92 -13.84 0.24 -26.89
N ALA A 93 -12.98 -0.72 -27.23
CA ALA A 93 -12.66 -1.08 -28.63
C ALA A 93 -13.88 -1.58 -29.42
N LYS A 94 -14.86 -2.24 -28.75
CA LYS A 94 -16.13 -2.64 -29.37
C LYS A 94 -17.06 -1.44 -29.56
N LEU A 95 -17.18 -0.57 -28.56
CA LEU A 95 -18.04 0.62 -28.60
C LEU A 95 -17.59 1.60 -29.68
N ILE A 96 -16.29 1.79 -29.91
CA ILE A 96 -15.74 2.68 -30.97
C ILE A 96 -16.18 2.25 -32.38
N LYS A 97 -16.45 0.96 -32.61
CA LYS A 97 -16.85 0.46 -33.94
C LYS A 97 -18.23 0.93 -34.38
N VAL A 98 -19.10 1.26 -33.43
CA VAL A 98 -20.47 1.74 -33.69
C VAL A 98 -20.52 3.20 -33.26
N GLN A 99 -20.69 4.10 -34.22
CA GLN A 99 -20.67 5.56 -33.97
C GLN A 99 -21.95 6.10 -33.33
N ASP A 100 -23.04 5.36 -33.46
CA ASP A 100 -24.36 5.76 -32.98
C ASP A 100 -24.67 5.08 -31.64
N LEU A 101 -24.73 5.86 -30.56
CA LEU A 101 -25.00 5.37 -29.21
C LEU A 101 -26.32 4.57 -29.15
N SER A 102 -27.35 4.97 -29.91
CA SER A 102 -28.65 4.29 -29.93
C SER A 102 -28.60 2.87 -30.50
N LYS A 103 -27.51 2.53 -31.19
CA LYS A 103 -27.27 1.20 -31.80
C LYS A 103 -26.29 0.36 -31.00
N GLN A 104 -25.76 0.90 -29.89
CA GLN A 104 -24.87 0.14 -29.03
C GLN A 104 -25.64 -0.97 -28.31
N PRO A 105 -25.04 -2.16 -28.13
CA PRO A 105 -25.61 -3.21 -27.32
C PRO A 105 -25.71 -2.75 -25.84
N PRO A 106 -26.92 -2.81 -25.23
CA PRO A 106 -27.05 -2.42 -23.82
C PRO A 106 -26.11 -3.16 -22.88
N ASP A 107 -25.89 -4.44 -23.11
CA ASP A 107 -25.00 -5.28 -22.29
C ASP A 107 -23.56 -4.77 -22.29
N LEU A 108 -23.07 -4.16 -23.39
CA LEU A 108 -21.75 -3.56 -23.44
C LEU A 108 -21.67 -2.25 -22.64
N LEU A 109 -22.74 -1.47 -22.65
CA LEU A 109 -22.82 -0.24 -21.87
C LEU A 109 -22.87 -0.56 -20.37
N ASP A 110 -23.68 -1.53 -19.97
CA ASP A 110 -23.76 -2.01 -18.59
C ASP A 110 -22.42 -2.59 -18.11
N LEU A 111 -21.74 -3.36 -18.95
CA LEU A 111 -20.42 -3.91 -18.64
C LEU A 111 -19.39 -2.79 -18.46
N LYS A 112 -19.39 -1.77 -19.35
CA LYS A 112 -18.54 -0.57 -19.22
C LYS A 112 -18.75 0.10 -17.86
N ASP A 113 -20.00 0.33 -17.48
CA ASP A 113 -20.34 1.03 -16.25
C ASP A 113 -19.95 0.23 -14.98
N ASN A 114 -20.11 -1.09 -15.03
CA ASN A 114 -19.63 -1.97 -13.95
C ASN A 114 -18.10 -1.93 -13.82
N LEU A 115 -17.37 -2.05 -14.92
CA LEU A 115 -15.90 -1.99 -14.91
C LEU A 115 -15.39 -0.63 -14.41
N LEU A 116 -16.03 0.48 -14.79
CA LEU A 116 -15.69 1.81 -14.27
C LEU A 116 -15.95 1.93 -12.76
N ARG A 117 -17.03 1.34 -12.27
CA ARG A 117 -17.35 1.31 -10.84
C ARG A 117 -16.31 0.52 -10.06
N ASP A 118 -15.94 -0.67 -10.57
CA ASP A 118 -14.93 -1.52 -9.95
C ASP A 118 -13.56 -0.84 -9.94
N LEU A 119 -13.12 -0.26 -11.06
CA LEU A 119 -11.89 0.52 -11.15
C LEU A 119 -11.87 1.71 -10.16
N SER A 120 -13.02 2.40 -10.02
CA SER A 120 -13.17 3.54 -9.09
C SER A 120 -13.05 3.14 -7.61
N SER A 121 -13.21 1.85 -7.29
CA SER A 121 -12.98 1.34 -5.93
C SER A 121 -11.50 1.30 -5.55
N TYR A 122 -10.60 1.26 -6.53
CA TYR A 122 -9.14 1.22 -6.33
C TYR A 122 -8.51 2.61 -6.31
N ALA A 123 -8.99 3.51 -7.17
CA ALA A 123 -8.36 4.83 -7.34
C ALA A 123 -9.37 5.89 -7.78
N LYS A 124 -9.03 7.16 -7.53
CA LYS A 124 -9.80 8.29 -8.04
C LYS A 124 -9.61 8.42 -9.54
N LEU A 125 -10.66 8.11 -10.31
CA LEU A 125 -10.66 8.22 -11.76
C LEU A 125 -11.33 9.51 -12.21
N VAL A 126 -10.89 9.99 -13.37
CA VAL A 126 -11.58 11.01 -14.15
C VAL A 126 -12.01 10.36 -15.46
N VAL A 127 -13.31 10.39 -15.75
CA VAL A 127 -13.91 9.70 -16.89
C VAL A 127 -14.58 10.74 -17.79
N LYS A 128 -14.28 10.69 -19.09
CA LYS A 128 -14.95 11.46 -20.13
C LYS A 128 -15.62 10.48 -21.09
N GLU A 129 -16.93 10.55 -21.21
CA GLU A 129 -17.70 9.75 -22.17
C GLU A 129 -17.75 10.45 -23.53
N GLU A 130 -17.55 9.68 -24.59
CA GLU A 130 -17.65 10.12 -25.98
C GLU A 130 -19.07 9.87 -26.53
N SER A 131 -19.40 10.49 -27.66
CA SER A 131 -20.74 10.46 -28.27
C SER A 131 -21.24 9.04 -28.65
N ASN A 132 -20.34 8.09 -28.80
CA ASN A 132 -20.63 6.69 -29.13
C ASN A 132 -20.66 5.78 -27.89
N GLY A 133 -20.58 6.34 -26.67
CA GLY A 133 -20.57 5.60 -25.41
C GLY A 133 -19.21 5.05 -25.00
N SER A 134 -18.16 5.22 -25.81
CA SER A 134 -16.79 4.90 -25.40
C SER A 134 -16.27 5.93 -24.39
N VAL A 135 -15.22 5.59 -23.64
CA VAL A 135 -14.69 6.45 -22.58
C VAL A 135 -13.20 6.70 -22.71
N VAL A 136 -12.79 7.87 -22.24
CA VAL A 136 -11.40 8.20 -21.93
C VAL A 136 -11.29 8.21 -20.40
N VAL A 137 -10.33 7.49 -19.85
CA VAL A 137 -10.12 7.37 -18.41
C VAL A 137 -8.75 7.91 -18.03
N GLY A 138 -8.72 8.76 -17.01
CA GLY A 138 -7.49 9.32 -16.44
C GLY A 138 -7.38 9.02 -14.94
N LEU A 139 -6.16 8.97 -14.42
CA LEU A 139 -5.86 8.78 -13.01
C LEU A 139 -5.71 10.15 -12.31
N GLY A 140 -6.71 10.53 -11.54
CA GLY A 140 -6.75 11.81 -10.83
C GLY A 140 -6.90 13.05 -11.72
N SER A 141 -6.34 13.02 -12.94
CA SER A 141 -6.45 14.04 -13.98
C SER A 141 -6.34 13.40 -15.37
N PHE A 142 -6.68 14.14 -16.44
CA PHE A 142 -6.49 13.65 -17.81
C PHE A 142 -5.06 13.75 -18.33
N ASP A 143 -4.14 14.35 -17.57
CA ASP A 143 -2.71 14.35 -17.93
C ASP A 143 -2.09 12.95 -17.78
N ARG A 144 -2.70 12.09 -16.97
CA ARG A 144 -2.33 10.68 -16.80
C ARG A 144 -3.45 9.80 -17.33
N LYS A 145 -3.48 9.64 -18.65
CA LYS A 145 -4.49 8.82 -19.32
C LYS A 145 -4.21 7.35 -19.03
N LEU A 146 -5.18 6.65 -18.49
CA LEU A 146 -5.14 5.20 -18.29
C LEU A 146 -5.72 4.47 -19.51
N LEU A 147 -6.73 5.06 -20.15
CA LEU A 147 -7.37 4.51 -21.31
C LEU A 147 -7.76 5.63 -22.28
N GLU A 148 -7.38 5.47 -23.53
CA GLU A 148 -7.84 6.31 -24.64
C GLU A 148 -8.06 5.42 -25.86
N LYS A 149 -9.26 5.45 -26.43
CA LYS A 149 -9.69 4.54 -27.50
C LYS A 149 -9.59 3.08 -27.07
N ALA A 150 -8.67 2.30 -27.66
CA ALA A 150 -8.37 0.91 -27.32
C ALA A 150 -6.98 0.76 -26.70
N GLU A 151 -6.26 1.84 -26.51
CA GLU A 151 -4.93 1.86 -25.91
C GLU A 151 -5.07 2.12 -24.40
N PHE A 152 -4.40 1.33 -23.60
CA PHE A 152 -4.40 1.52 -22.15
C PHE A 152 -2.98 1.43 -21.61
N GLY A 153 -2.73 2.24 -20.58
CA GLY A 153 -1.48 2.19 -19.82
C GLY A 153 -1.58 1.17 -18.68
N ARG A 154 -0.47 0.50 -18.39
CA ARG A 154 -0.34 -0.42 -17.28
C ARG A 154 0.27 0.31 -16.08
N LEU A 155 -0.25 0.08 -14.89
CA LEU A 155 0.38 0.50 -13.64
C LEU A 155 1.42 -0.53 -13.23
N ASP A 156 2.62 -0.07 -12.95
CA ASP A 156 3.73 -0.89 -12.45
C ASP A 156 4.22 -0.33 -11.12
N ILE A 157 4.68 -1.22 -10.25
CA ILE A 157 5.27 -0.86 -8.96
C ILE A 157 6.77 -0.80 -9.10
N LYS A 158 7.36 0.37 -8.81
CA LYS A 158 8.81 0.52 -8.66
C LYS A 158 9.15 0.71 -7.18
N THR A 159 10.06 -0.09 -6.70
CA THR A 159 10.65 0.07 -5.36
C THR A 159 11.94 0.87 -5.50
N SER A 160 12.01 2.04 -4.89
CA SER A 160 13.25 2.81 -4.77
C SER A 160 13.91 2.53 -3.43
N SER A 161 15.17 2.17 -3.44
CA SER A 161 15.98 1.92 -2.24
C SER A 161 16.74 3.16 -1.74
N ASP A 162 16.51 4.31 -2.37
CA ASP A 162 17.21 5.56 -2.03
C ASP A 162 16.52 6.26 -0.86
N ARG A 163 17.05 6.12 0.36
CA ARG A 163 16.58 6.72 1.64
C ARG A 163 15.33 6.10 2.29
N GLY A 164 15.17 4.79 2.24
CA GLY A 164 14.04 4.03 2.79
C GLY A 164 13.19 3.44 1.68
N SER A 165 12.56 2.31 1.93
CA SER A 165 11.67 1.67 0.95
C SER A 165 10.52 2.60 0.56
N SER A 166 10.66 3.32 -0.55
CA SER A 166 9.55 4.06 -1.14
C SER A 166 8.96 3.27 -2.30
N ILE A 167 7.64 3.08 -2.29
CA ILE A 167 6.90 2.45 -3.37
C ILE A 167 6.39 3.56 -4.29
N GLN A 168 6.68 3.46 -5.58
CA GLN A 168 6.21 4.38 -6.60
C GLN A 168 5.36 3.61 -7.61
N LEU A 169 4.22 4.20 -8.00
CA LEU A 169 3.41 3.70 -9.10
C LEU A 169 3.84 4.43 -10.38
N GLU A 170 4.25 3.67 -11.39
CA GLU A 170 4.58 4.17 -12.71
C GLU A 170 3.54 3.71 -13.71
N LEU A 171 3.20 4.58 -14.65
CA LEU A 171 2.31 4.28 -15.76
C LEU A 171 3.17 4.01 -17.00
N SER A 172 3.08 2.81 -17.56
CA SER A 172 3.72 2.38 -18.81
C SER A 172 2.67 2.15 -19.91
N TYR A 173 3.05 2.36 -21.19
CA TYR A 173 2.18 2.17 -22.36
C TYR A 173 2.75 1.11 -23.29
#